data_e858db08a71e894253d13220153292e7
#
_entry.id   e858db08a71e894253d13220153292e7
#
_cell.length_a   1.000
_cell.length_b   1.000
_cell.length_c   1.000
_cell.angle_alpha   90.00
_cell.angle_beta   90.00
_cell.angle_gamma   90.00
#
_symmetry.space_group_name_H-M   'P 1'
#
loop_
_entity.id
_entity.type
_entity.pdbx_description
1 polymer ?
#
loop_
_entity_poly.entity_id
_entity_poly.type
_entity_poly.pdbx_seq_one_letter_code
_entity_poly.pdbx_strand_id
1 'polypeptide(L)'
;TLDHLRHVAVQTNKEWAERLGVQQSTAITCVKPSGTVSQLVDSASGIHARHSQHYIRTVRGDNKDPITQFMADQGIPAEPCVMKPDTTMVFSFPIQSPKNAVTRNDMTAIEQLEMWLIYQRHWCEHKPSVTITVKDEEWMEVGAFVYKHFDEMSGVSFLPHSDHTYQQAPYQECTKEEYKELLKKLPKKIDWEKLSSYEQEDNTIGMQTLACSGDVCEIVDLT
;
A
#
# COMPACT_ATOMS: atom_id res chain seq x y z
N THR A 1 4.00 20.17 15.83
CA THR A 1 5.06 19.13 15.61
C THR A 1 5.38 18.98 14.13
N LEU A 2 4.38 18.81 13.24
CA LEU A 2 4.62 18.62 11.78
C LEU A 2 5.34 19.82 11.15
N ASP A 3 4.92 21.05 11.44
CA ASP A 3 5.60 22.27 10.95
C ASP A 3 7.07 22.31 11.34
N HIS A 4 7.39 21.94 12.60
CA HIS A 4 8.76 21.89 13.07
C HIS A 4 9.58 20.84 12.30
N LEU A 5 9.04 19.63 12.14
CA LEU A 5 9.70 18.57 11.39
C LEU A 5 9.92 18.94 9.92
N ARG A 6 8.93 19.58 9.29
CA ARG A 6 9.05 20.12 7.94
C ARG A 6 10.17 21.16 7.85
N HIS A 7 10.21 22.09 8.80
CA HIS A 7 11.26 23.09 8.86
C HIS A 7 12.66 22.46 8.98
N VAL A 8 12.83 21.50 9.88
CA VAL A 8 14.09 20.77 10.03
C VAL A 8 14.49 20.07 8.73
N ALA A 9 13.57 19.38 8.07
CA ALA A 9 13.83 18.69 6.81
C ALA A 9 14.30 19.66 5.71
N VAL A 10 13.63 20.81 5.58
CA VAL A 10 13.97 21.86 4.60
C VAL A 10 15.38 22.44 4.88
N GLN A 11 15.69 22.76 6.15
CA GLN A 11 16.99 23.26 6.51
C GLN A 11 18.10 22.23 6.28
N THR A 12 17.87 20.98 6.63
CA THR A 12 18.83 19.89 6.36
C THR A 12 19.10 19.74 4.87
N ASN A 13 18.06 19.80 4.03
CA ASN A 13 18.22 19.74 2.58
C ASN A 13 19.10 20.91 2.07
N LYS A 14 18.86 22.12 2.54
CA LYS A 14 19.64 23.30 2.19
C LYS A 14 21.11 23.14 2.53
N GLU A 15 21.41 22.74 3.76
CA GLU A 15 22.80 22.55 4.24
C GLU A 15 23.54 21.47 3.44
N TRP A 16 22.89 20.35 3.18
CA TRP A 16 23.52 19.25 2.43
C TRP A 16 23.64 19.55 0.95
N ALA A 17 22.68 20.25 0.34
CA ALA A 17 22.78 20.68 -1.04
C ALA A 17 24.00 21.60 -1.24
N GLU A 18 24.23 22.54 -0.32
CA GLU A 18 25.40 23.42 -0.33
C GLU A 18 26.72 22.62 -0.21
N ARG A 19 26.79 21.70 0.76
CA ARG A 19 27.97 20.85 0.97
C ARG A 19 28.30 19.94 -0.21
N LEU A 20 27.29 19.44 -0.90
CA LEU A 20 27.43 18.55 -2.06
C LEU A 20 27.59 19.32 -3.39
N GLY A 21 27.42 20.63 -3.39
CA GLY A 21 27.49 21.45 -4.60
C GLY A 21 26.36 21.19 -5.59
N VAL A 22 25.18 20.78 -5.10
CA VAL A 22 23.99 20.50 -5.91
C VAL A 22 22.87 21.49 -5.60
N GLN A 23 21.88 21.60 -6.48
CA GLN A 23 20.71 22.45 -6.22
C GLN A 23 19.84 21.86 -5.11
N GLN A 24 19.21 22.75 -4.33
CA GLN A 24 18.22 22.34 -3.33
C GLN A 24 17.01 21.70 -4.01
N SER A 25 16.45 20.69 -3.35
CA SER A 25 15.18 20.08 -3.81
C SER A 25 14.06 21.10 -3.78
N THR A 26 13.22 21.10 -4.80
CA THR A 26 12.06 22.00 -4.91
C THR A 26 10.97 21.69 -3.91
N ALA A 27 10.76 20.39 -3.62
CA ALA A 27 9.83 19.90 -2.62
C ALA A 27 10.47 18.72 -1.87
N ILE A 28 10.43 18.74 -0.55
CA ILE A 28 11.17 17.81 0.31
C ILE A 28 10.23 16.89 1.07
N THR A 29 9.16 17.46 1.64
CA THR A 29 8.24 16.72 2.49
C THR A 29 6.94 16.38 1.76
N CYS A 30 6.58 15.11 1.82
CA CYS A 30 5.31 14.62 1.27
C CYS A 30 4.86 13.35 1.99
N VAL A 31 3.69 12.85 1.65
CA VAL A 31 3.21 11.52 2.01
C VAL A 31 2.98 10.74 0.72
N LYS A 32 3.63 9.61 0.59
CA LYS A 32 3.46 8.67 -0.52
C LYS A 32 2.82 7.38 -0.03
N PRO A 33 2.00 6.71 -0.85
CA PRO A 33 1.56 5.36 -0.54
C PRO A 33 2.77 4.43 -0.57
N SER A 34 2.83 3.49 0.36
CA SER A 34 3.82 2.43 0.35
C SER A 34 3.15 1.10 0.03
N GLY A 35 3.42 0.52 -1.14
CA GLY A 35 2.82 -0.75 -1.55
C GLY A 35 3.28 -1.93 -0.69
N THR A 36 4.57 -2.04 -0.44
CA THR A 36 5.21 -3.20 0.22
C THR A 36 6.00 -2.84 1.47
N VAL A 37 6.70 -1.70 1.49
CA VAL A 37 7.56 -1.31 2.63
C VAL A 37 6.78 -1.20 3.93
N SER A 38 5.55 -0.69 3.91
CA SER A 38 4.69 -0.63 5.09
C SER A 38 4.39 -2.02 5.66
N GLN A 39 4.23 -3.03 4.82
CA GLN A 39 4.01 -4.42 5.26
C GLN A 39 5.27 -4.99 5.91
N LEU A 40 6.45 -4.69 5.37
CA LEU A 40 7.73 -5.13 5.93
C LEU A 40 7.97 -4.64 7.36
N VAL A 41 7.54 -3.41 7.66
CA VAL A 41 7.71 -2.78 8.98
C VAL A 41 6.43 -2.82 9.83
N ASP A 42 5.45 -3.61 9.44
CA ASP A 42 4.15 -3.75 10.12
C ASP A 42 3.46 -2.40 10.41
N SER A 43 3.43 -1.53 9.41
CA SER A 43 2.82 -0.20 9.47
C SER A 43 1.66 -0.07 8.49
N ALA A 44 0.83 0.95 8.65
CA ALA A 44 -0.13 1.38 7.63
C ALA A 44 0.58 2.11 6.49
N SER A 45 -0.04 2.14 5.30
CA SER A 45 0.51 2.84 4.13
C SER A 45 0.28 4.35 4.24
N GLY A 46 1.34 5.11 4.42
CA GLY A 46 1.25 6.58 4.53
C GLY A 46 0.33 7.00 5.68
N ILE A 47 -0.70 7.78 5.37
CA ILE A 47 -1.71 8.26 6.33
C ILE A 47 -3.01 7.43 6.32
N HIS A 48 -3.01 6.27 5.66
CA HIS A 48 -4.17 5.38 5.68
C HIS A 48 -4.31 4.68 7.04
N ALA A 49 -5.55 4.37 7.43
CA ALA A 49 -5.81 3.39 8.47
C ALA A 49 -5.39 1.98 8.03
N ARG A 50 -5.25 1.05 8.95
CA ARG A 50 -5.07 -0.37 8.61
C ARG A 50 -6.35 -0.90 7.96
N HIS A 51 -6.22 -1.90 7.09
CA HIS A 51 -7.37 -2.45 6.37
C HIS A 51 -8.44 -3.00 7.33
N SER A 52 -8.05 -3.91 8.21
CA SER A 52 -8.87 -4.44 9.30
C SER A 52 -8.00 -5.08 10.38
N GLN A 53 -8.60 -5.62 11.45
CA GLN A 53 -7.85 -6.29 12.51
C GLN A 53 -7.17 -7.59 12.03
N HIS A 54 -7.85 -8.36 11.15
CA HIS A 54 -7.30 -9.53 10.48
C HIS A 54 -7.65 -9.45 9.00
N TYR A 55 -6.68 -9.65 8.15
CA TYR A 55 -6.88 -9.61 6.70
C TYR A 55 -5.90 -10.51 5.96
N ILE A 56 -6.24 -10.85 4.74
CA ILE A 56 -5.38 -11.58 3.83
C ILE A 56 -4.78 -10.56 2.86
N ARG A 57 -3.46 -10.47 2.83
CA ARG A 57 -2.73 -9.71 1.83
C ARG A 57 -2.37 -10.64 0.68
N THR A 58 -2.81 -10.31 -0.52
CA THR A 58 -2.40 -11.04 -1.73
C THR A 58 -1.26 -10.31 -2.44
N VAL A 59 -0.32 -11.08 -2.96
CA VAL A 59 0.83 -10.59 -3.73
C VAL A 59 0.89 -11.37 -5.04
N ARG A 60 1.01 -10.66 -6.15
CA ARG A 60 1.16 -11.27 -7.47
C ARG A 60 2.62 -11.41 -7.84
N GLY A 61 2.98 -12.55 -8.39
CA GLY A 61 4.31 -12.82 -8.95
C GLY A 61 4.18 -13.38 -10.35
N ASP A 62 5.09 -13.01 -11.25
CA ASP A 62 5.19 -13.60 -12.58
C ASP A 62 5.66 -15.06 -12.45
N ASN A 63 5.05 -15.98 -13.18
CA ASN A 63 5.41 -17.41 -13.17
C ASN A 63 6.86 -17.66 -13.61
N LYS A 64 7.45 -16.76 -14.37
CA LYS A 64 8.85 -16.83 -14.81
C LYS A 64 9.84 -16.28 -13.81
N ASP A 65 9.35 -15.52 -12.80
CA ASP A 65 10.19 -14.95 -11.77
C ASP A 65 10.71 -16.06 -10.85
N PRO A 66 12.03 -16.21 -10.69
CA PRO A 66 12.64 -17.22 -9.82
C PRO A 66 12.08 -17.22 -8.39
N ILE A 67 11.82 -16.05 -7.81
CA ILE A 67 11.25 -15.96 -6.46
C ILE A 67 9.82 -16.50 -6.41
N THR A 68 9.04 -16.33 -7.47
CA THR A 68 7.67 -16.87 -7.56
C THR A 68 7.68 -18.39 -7.51
N GLN A 69 8.53 -19.03 -8.31
CA GLN A 69 8.68 -20.47 -8.32
C GLN A 69 9.22 -20.97 -6.97
N PHE A 70 10.26 -20.32 -6.45
CA PHE A 70 10.82 -20.65 -5.15
C PHE A 70 9.76 -20.59 -4.03
N MET A 71 8.98 -19.52 -3.94
CA MET A 71 7.94 -19.39 -2.91
C MET A 71 6.87 -20.48 -3.02
N ALA A 72 6.44 -20.81 -4.24
CA ALA A 72 5.48 -21.88 -4.47
C ALA A 72 6.04 -23.25 -4.02
N ASP A 73 7.29 -23.57 -4.38
CA ASP A 73 7.96 -24.81 -3.99
C ASP A 73 8.24 -24.90 -2.49
N GLN A 74 8.41 -23.76 -1.81
CA GLN A 74 8.48 -23.72 -0.33
C GLN A 74 7.11 -23.92 0.33
N GLY A 75 6.02 -24.02 -0.44
CA GLY A 75 4.68 -24.30 0.07
C GLY A 75 3.95 -23.07 0.62
N ILE A 76 4.31 -21.87 0.20
CA ILE A 76 3.51 -20.68 0.49
C ILE A 76 2.18 -20.80 -0.26
N PRO A 77 1.02 -20.59 0.39
CA PRO A 77 -0.28 -20.67 -0.26
C PRO A 77 -0.37 -19.77 -1.48
N ALA A 78 -0.58 -20.38 -2.62
CA ALA A 78 -0.62 -19.71 -3.92
C ALA A 78 -1.68 -20.33 -4.84
N GLU A 79 -2.22 -19.53 -5.73
CA GLU A 79 -3.17 -19.95 -6.76
C GLU A 79 -2.93 -19.16 -8.05
N PRO A 80 -3.34 -19.68 -9.23
CA PRO A 80 -3.27 -18.92 -10.47
C PRO A 80 -4.09 -17.63 -10.39
N CYS A 81 -3.59 -16.55 -10.99
CA CYS A 81 -4.33 -15.28 -11.07
C CYS A 81 -5.57 -15.45 -11.95
N VAL A 82 -6.74 -15.02 -11.44
CA VAL A 82 -8.01 -15.12 -12.19
C VAL A 82 -7.95 -14.38 -13.52
N MET A 83 -7.26 -13.26 -13.59
CA MET A 83 -7.18 -12.43 -14.80
C MET A 83 -6.07 -12.91 -15.77
N LYS A 84 -4.98 -13.50 -15.25
CA LYS A 84 -3.82 -13.94 -16.04
C LYS A 84 -3.30 -15.29 -15.50
N PRO A 85 -4.08 -16.38 -15.62
CA PRO A 85 -3.76 -17.66 -14.98
C PRO A 85 -2.47 -18.30 -15.50
N ASP A 86 -2.15 -18.07 -16.78
CA ASP A 86 -1.00 -18.69 -17.43
C ASP A 86 0.35 -18.03 -17.08
N THR A 87 0.31 -16.77 -16.61
CA THR A 87 1.53 -15.98 -16.41
C THR A 87 1.74 -15.50 -14.97
N THR A 88 0.72 -15.59 -14.12
CA THR A 88 0.77 -14.94 -12.81
C THR A 88 0.21 -15.84 -11.71
N MET A 89 0.97 -15.97 -10.64
CA MET A 89 0.56 -16.58 -9.38
C MET A 89 0.17 -15.51 -8.35
N VAL A 90 -0.80 -15.83 -7.51
CA VAL A 90 -1.25 -14.99 -6.41
C VAL A 90 -0.99 -15.69 -5.10
N PHE A 91 -0.10 -15.13 -4.30
CA PHE A 91 0.26 -15.61 -2.96
C PHE A 91 -0.63 -14.96 -1.91
N SER A 92 -1.02 -15.72 -0.90
CA SER A 92 -1.89 -15.26 0.18
C SER A 92 -1.16 -15.27 1.52
N PHE A 93 -1.07 -14.10 2.15
CA PHE A 93 -0.42 -13.92 3.44
C PHE A 93 -1.43 -13.44 4.49
N PRO A 94 -1.63 -14.18 5.60
CA PRO A 94 -2.45 -13.74 6.70
C PRO A 94 -1.73 -12.64 7.48
N ILE A 95 -2.38 -11.50 7.66
CA ILE A 95 -1.86 -10.36 8.40
C ILE A 95 -2.79 -10.07 9.57
N GLN A 96 -2.19 -9.78 10.72
CA GLN A 96 -2.87 -9.29 11.90
C GLN A 96 -2.36 -7.88 12.20
N SER A 97 -3.25 -6.91 12.28
CA SER A 97 -2.89 -5.55 12.68
C SER A 97 -2.39 -5.51 14.12
N PRO A 98 -1.47 -4.59 14.47
CA PRO A 98 -1.07 -4.36 15.85
C PRO A 98 -2.26 -4.13 16.76
N LYS A 99 -2.10 -4.49 18.03
CA LYS A 99 -3.15 -4.24 19.03
C LYS A 99 -3.45 -2.74 19.13
N ASN A 100 -4.73 -2.39 19.07
CA ASN A 100 -5.23 -1.00 19.09
C ASN A 100 -4.84 -0.18 17.84
N ALA A 101 -4.46 -0.80 16.74
CA ALA A 101 -4.30 -0.11 15.47
C ALA A 101 -5.66 0.42 15.00
N VAL A 102 -5.67 1.65 14.50
CA VAL A 102 -6.85 2.23 13.86
C VAL A 102 -7.05 1.54 12.51
N THR A 103 -8.26 1.03 12.29
CA THR A 103 -8.66 0.40 11.03
C THR A 103 -9.59 1.30 10.22
N ARG A 104 -9.81 0.95 8.95
CA ARG A 104 -10.76 1.67 8.09
C ARG A 104 -12.19 1.69 8.65
N ASN A 105 -12.53 0.74 9.51
CA ASN A 105 -13.85 0.63 10.12
C ASN A 105 -14.00 1.57 11.34
N ASP A 106 -12.90 2.04 11.89
CA ASP A 106 -12.85 2.94 13.06
C ASP A 106 -12.86 4.42 12.69
N MET A 107 -12.80 4.76 11.41
CA MET A 107 -12.77 6.13 10.91
C MET A 107 -13.91 6.41 9.95
N THR A 108 -14.51 7.59 10.08
CA THR A 108 -15.40 8.16 9.07
C THR A 108 -14.60 8.73 7.90
N ALA A 109 -15.26 8.96 6.76
CA ALA A 109 -14.64 9.63 5.61
C ALA A 109 -14.20 11.06 5.97
N ILE A 110 -14.96 11.76 6.81
CA ILE A 110 -14.61 13.13 7.26
C ILE A 110 -13.37 13.11 8.13
N GLU A 111 -13.24 12.21 9.10
CA GLU A 111 -12.03 12.10 9.93
C GLU A 111 -10.79 11.80 9.09
N GLN A 112 -10.92 10.97 8.04
CA GLN A 112 -9.83 10.72 7.09
C GLN A 112 -9.45 11.99 6.31
N LEU A 113 -10.44 12.77 5.85
CA LEU A 113 -10.23 14.02 5.14
C LEU A 113 -9.63 15.11 6.05
N GLU A 114 -10.05 15.21 7.29
CA GLU A 114 -9.47 16.14 8.28
C GLU A 114 -8.00 15.80 8.56
N MET A 115 -7.68 14.51 8.72
CA MET A 115 -6.29 14.06 8.85
C MET A 115 -5.49 14.43 7.60
N TRP A 116 -6.04 14.22 6.40
CA TRP A 116 -5.39 14.60 5.15
C TRP A 116 -5.09 16.11 5.09
N LEU A 117 -6.05 16.97 5.50
CA LEU A 117 -5.84 18.43 5.56
C LEU A 117 -4.73 18.83 6.52
N ILE A 118 -4.61 18.15 7.69
CA ILE A 118 -3.51 18.39 8.63
C ILE A 118 -2.16 18.15 7.97
N TYR A 119 -2.01 17.04 7.25
CA TYR A 119 -0.76 16.76 6.52
C TYR A 119 -0.54 17.70 5.34
N GLN A 120 -1.58 18.05 4.61
CA GLN A 120 -1.53 19.02 3.51
C GLN A 120 -1.02 20.38 3.99
N ARG A 121 -1.54 20.88 5.11
CA ARG A 121 -1.19 22.21 5.64
C ARG A 121 0.16 22.26 6.33
N HIS A 122 0.50 21.25 7.11
CA HIS A 122 1.58 21.30 8.09
C HIS A 122 2.81 20.48 7.72
N TRP A 123 2.69 19.50 6.85
CA TRP A 123 3.81 18.64 6.47
C TRP A 123 4.17 18.75 5.00
N CYS A 124 3.20 18.61 4.11
CA CYS A 124 3.46 18.37 2.70
C CYS A 124 3.76 19.66 1.92
N GLU A 125 4.86 19.67 1.21
CA GLU A 125 5.17 20.62 0.14
C GLU A 125 4.72 20.07 -1.22
N HIS A 126 4.35 18.80 -1.25
CA HIS A 126 3.87 18.06 -2.38
C HIS A 126 2.59 17.31 -1.97
N LYS A 127 1.76 16.92 -2.94
CA LYS A 127 0.48 16.22 -2.71
C LYS A 127 0.61 15.06 -1.70
N PRO A 128 -0.11 15.07 -0.56
CA PRO A 128 -0.24 13.89 0.28
C PRO A 128 -1.17 12.89 -0.39
N SER A 129 -0.66 11.69 -0.64
CA SER A 129 -1.42 10.62 -1.29
C SER A 129 -2.31 9.91 -0.29
N VAL A 130 -3.60 9.83 -0.60
CA VAL A 130 -4.60 9.10 0.19
C VAL A 130 -5.74 8.62 -0.69
N THR A 131 -6.33 7.48 -0.32
CA THR A 131 -7.63 7.04 -0.79
C THR A 131 -8.59 7.05 0.40
N ILE A 132 -9.64 7.84 0.32
CA ILE A 132 -10.67 7.96 1.34
C ILE A 132 -11.74 6.92 1.08
N THR A 133 -11.98 6.06 2.05
CA THR A 133 -13.10 5.10 1.99
C THR A 133 -14.36 5.80 2.45
N VAL A 134 -15.42 5.75 1.63
CA VAL A 134 -16.67 6.50 1.86
C VAL A 134 -17.84 5.53 1.92
N LYS A 135 -18.58 5.53 3.02
CA LYS A 135 -19.83 4.78 3.15
C LYS A 135 -20.96 5.47 2.39
N ASP A 136 -21.99 4.73 2.03
CA ASP A 136 -23.09 5.26 1.20
C ASP A 136 -23.75 6.50 1.79
N GLU A 137 -23.91 6.54 3.12
CA GLU A 137 -24.50 7.67 3.83
C GLU A 137 -23.58 8.90 3.96
N GLU A 138 -22.27 8.75 3.75
CA GLU A 138 -21.28 9.82 3.94
C GLU A 138 -21.07 10.69 2.69
N TRP A 139 -21.53 10.27 1.49
CA TRP A 139 -21.22 10.95 0.22
C TRP A 139 -21.61 12.41 0.18
N MET A 140 -22.75 12.78 0.76
CA MET A 140 -23.22 14.16 0.77
C MET A 140 -22.32 15.04 1.64
N GLU A 141 -21.93 14.55 2.79
CA GLU A 141 -21.04 15.26 3.72
C GLU A 141 -19.62 15.39 3.12
N VAL A 142 -19.11 14.33 2.50
CA VAL A 142 -17.85 14.35 1.77
C VAL A 142 -17.88 15.39 0.64
N GLY A 143 -18.97 15.44 -0.13
CA GLY A 143 -19.15 16.45 -1.19
C GLY A 143 -19.12 17.88 -0.64
N ALA A 144 -19.80 18.14 0.47
CA ALA A 144 -19.81 19.44 1.14
C ALA A 144 -18.40 19.80 1.68
N PHE A 145 -17.70 18.84 2.27
CA PHE A 145 -16.32 19.03 2.76
C PHE A 145 -15.37 19.39 1.61
N VAL A 146 -15.41 18.65 0.52
CA VAL A 146 -14.57 18.90 -0.67
C VAL A 146 -14.87 20.29 -1.24
N TYR A 147 -16.14 20.67 -1.38
CA TYR A 147 -16.53 21.99 -1.85
C TYR A 147 -15.97 23.10 -0.94
N LYS A 148 -16.11 22.95 0.36
CA LYS A 148 -15.63 23.93 1.35
C LYS A 148 -14.11 24.14 1.32
N HIS A 149 -13.36 23.08 1.09
CA HIS A 149 -11.89 23.07 1.14
C HIS A 149 -11.23 22.96 -0.24
N PHE A 150 -12.00 23.19 -1.32
CA PHE A 150 -11.55 22.94 -2.70
C PHE A 150 -10.23 23.65 -3.03
N ASP A 151 -10.08 24.89 -2.62
CA ASP A 151 -8.89 25.70 -2.89
C ASP A 151 -7.62 25.22 -2.14
N GLU A 152 -7.79 24.40 -1.10
CA GLU A 152 -6.70 23.82 -0.34
C GLU A 152 -6.33 22.41 -0.83
N MET A 153 -7.21 21.78 -1.59
CA MET A 153 -7.06 20.37 -1.97
C MET A 153 -6.21 20.22 -3.22
N SER A 154 -5.12 19.42 -3.10
CA SER A 154 -4.25 19.11 -4.23
C SER A 154 -4.69 17.86 -5.01
N GLY A 155 -5.35 16.92 -4.36
CA GLY A 155 -5.87 15.73 -4.99
C GLY A 155 -6.10 14.60 -3.98
N VAL A 156 -7.29 14.04 -4.01
CA VAL A 156 -7.74 12.94 -3.16
C VAL A 156 -8.48 11.92 -4.03
N SER A 157 -8.26 10.64 -3.78
CA SER A 157 -9.05 9.57 -4.39
C SER A 157 -10.12 9.11 -3.41
N PHE A 158 -11.30 8.81 -3.93
CA PHE A 158 -12.43 8.30 -3.16
C PHE A 158 -12.78 6.89 -3.62
N LEU A 159 -13.04 6.04 -2.66
CA LEU A 159 -13.45 4.66 -2.88
C LEU A 159 -14.72 4.36 -2.10
N PRO A 160 -15.78 3.85 -2.73
CA PRO A 160 -16.95 3.38 -1.99
C PRO A 160 -16.54 2.31 -0.96
N HIS A 161 -17.06 2.42 0.25
CA HIS A 161 -16.91 1.36 1.23
C HIS A 161 -17.72 0.16 0.73
N SER A 162 -17.06 -0.96 0.51
CA SER A 162 -17.68 -2.18 0.06
C SER A 162 -17.27 -3.32 0.98
N ASP A 163 -18.25 -4.08 1.43
CA ASP A 163 -18.05 -5.34 2.12
C ASP A 163 -17.76 -6.48 1.12
N HIS A 164 -17.95 -6.20 -0.17
CA HIS A 164 -17.68 -7.15 -1.24
C HIS A 164 -16.28 -6.95 -1.79
N THR A 165 -15.39 -7.87 -1.46
CA THR A 165 -14.10 -7.99 -2.11
C THR A 165 -14.24 -8.72 -3.45
N TYR A 166 -13.70 -8.14 -4.52
CA TYR A 166 -13.54 -8.90 -5.76
C TYR A 166 -12.51 -10.02 -5.56
N GLN A 167 -12.61 -11.03 -6.40
CA GLN A 167 -11.75 -12.21 -6.29
C GLN A 167 -10.26 -11.82 -6.37
N GLN A 168 -9.45 -12.33 -5.44
CA GLN A 168 -8.03 -12.02 -5.32
C GLN A 168 -7.71 -10.53 -5.10
N ALA A 169 -8.57 -9.79 -4.40
CA ALA A 169 -8.29 -8.41 -4.01
C ALA A 169 -6.99 -8.32 -3.21
N PRO A 170 -6.20 -7.24 -3.35
CA PRO A 170 -4.93 -7.05 -2.64
C PRO A 170 -5.06 -7.12 -1.12
N TYR A 171 -6.20 -6.71 -0.60
CA TYR A 171 -6.57 -6.77 0.82
C TYR A 171 -7.97 -7.37 0.94
N GLN A 172 -8.10 -8.40 1.75
CA GLN A 172 -9.37 -9.08 2.00
C GLN A 172 -9.55 -9.22 3.50
N GLU A 173 -10.58 -8.59 4.03
CA GLU A 173 -10.92 -8.77 5.44
C GLU A 173 -11.24 -10.24 5.70
N CYS A 174 -10.79 -10.75 6.82
CA CYS A 174 -11.05 -12.13 7.24
C CYS A 174 -11.33 -12.23 8.73
N THR A 175 -11.99 -13.30 9.11
CA THR A 175 -12.21 -13.61 10.51
C THR A 175 -10.91 -14.07 11.17
N LYS A 176 -10.88 -14.03 12.51
CA LYS A 176 -9.74 -14.55 13.27
C LYS A 176 -9.52 -16.05 13.03
N GLU A 177 -10.59 -16.78 12.78
CA GLU A 177 -10.58 -18.21 12.48
C GLU A 177 -9.92 -18.45 11.11
N GLU A 178 -10.32 -17.74 10.08
CA GLU A 178 -9.74 -17.83 8.73
C GLU A 178 -8.26 -17.41 8.73
N TYR A 179 -7.93 -16.34 9.46
CA TYR A 179 -6.53 -15.95 9.69
C TYR A 179 -5.70 -17.11 10.26
N LYS A 180 -6.20 -17.77 11.32
CA LYS A 180 -5.49 -18.89 11.95
C LYS A 180 -5.37 -20.10 11.04
N GLU A 181 -6.43 -20.40 10.25
CA GLU A 181 -6.40 -21.51 9.30
C GLU A 181 -5.37 -21.27 8.18
N LEU A 182 -5.31 -20.04 7.64
CA LEU A 182 -4.31 -19.70 6.64
C LEU A 182 -2.90 -19.70 7.23
N LEU A 183 -2.74 -19.22 8.48
CA LEU A 183 -1.46 -19.23 9.18
C LEU A 183 -0.91 -20.66 9.36
N LYS A 184 -1.79 -21.65 9.61
CA LYS A 184 -1.37 -23.07 9.69
C LYS A 184 -0.87 -23.64 8.35
N LYS A 185 -1.34 -23.07 7.23
CA LYS A 185 -0.93 -23.50 5.88
C LYS A 185 0.43 -22.93 5.47
N LEU A 186 0.89 -21.86 6.15
CA LEU A 186 2.20 -21.30 5.86
C LEU A 186 3.32 -22.26 6.31
N PRO A 187 4.41 -22.38 5.56
CA PRO A 187 5.57 -23.15 5.98
C PRO A 187 6.16 -22.55 7.24
N LYS A 188 6.52 -23.41 8.22
CA LYS A 188 7.14 -22.98 9.47
C LYS A 188 8.53 -22.40 9.28
N LYS A 189 9.21 -22.79 8.22
CA LYS A 189 10.56 -22.33 7.85
C LYS A 189 10.65 -22.28 6.34
N ILE A 190 11.23 -21.22 5.81
CA ILE A 190 11.58 -21.07 4.40
C ILE A 190 13.10 -21.17 4.31
N ASP A 191 13.57 -22.01 3.40
CA ASP A 191 14.99 -22.20 3.15
C ASP A 191 15.51 -21.20 2.12
N TRP A 192 15.75 -19.98 2.55
CA TRP A 192 16.19 -18.89 1.69
C TRP A 192 17.54 -19.14 1.00
N GLU A 193 18.38 -20.05 1.52
CA GLU A 193 19.67 -20.39 0.90
C GLU A 193 19.47 -21.05 -0.47
N LYS A 194 18.35 -21.71 -0.68
CA LYS A 194 18.00 -22.30 -1.97
C LYS A 194 17.58 -21.30 -3.04
N LEU A 195 17.23 -20.07 -2.69
CA LEU A 195 16.80 -19.06 -3.67
C LEU A 195 17.85 -18.85 -4.75
N SER A 196 19.12 -18.80 -4.41
CA SER A 196 20.22 -18.65 -5.36
C SER A 196 20.28 -19.75 -6.44
N SER A 197 19.71 -20.92 -6.18
CA SER A 197 19.63 -21.98 -7.19
C SER A 197 18.53 -21.76 -8.25
N TYR A 198 17.57 -20.89 -7.93
CA TYR A 198 16.50 -20.46 -8.86
C TYR A 198 16.91 -19.23 -9.68
N GLU A 199 17.79 -18.39 -9.14
CA GLU A 199 18.25 -17.13 -9.75
C GLU A 199 19.46 -17.32 -10.70
N GLN A 200 19.44 -18.39 -11.52
CA GLN A 200 20.54 -18.68 -12.45
C GLN A 200 20.44 -17.89 -13.76
N GLU A 201 19.23 -17.58 -14.19
CA GLU A 201 18.95 -16.80 -15.38
C GLU A 201 17.82 -15.80 -15.11
N ASP A 202 17.99 -14.56 -15.55
CA ASP A 202 16.94 -13.54 -15.51
C ASP A 202 16.05 -13.68 -16.75
N ASN A 203 14.92 -14.37 -16.58
CA ASN A 203 13.91 -14.53 -17.60
C ASN A 203 12.76 -13.52 -17.48
N THR A 204 12.88 -12.54 -16.56
CA THR A 204 11.88 -11.49 -16.38
C THR A 204 11.99 -10.47 -17.51
N ILE A 205 10.94 -10.33 -18.29
CA ILE A 205 10.81 -9.21 -19.23
C ILE A 205 10.19 -8.07 -18.44
N GLY A 206 11.04 -7.14 -18.02
CA GLY A 206 10.74 -5.88 -17.37
C GLY A 206 9.34 -5.71 -16.75
N MET A 207 9.11 -6.29 -15.57
CA MET A 207 7.89 -6.01 -14.83
C MET A 207 7.94 -4.58 -14.31
N GLN A 208 7.32 -3.65 -15.00
CA GLN A 208 6.98 -2.36 -14.41
C GLN A 208 5.81 -2.58 -13.46
N THR A 209 6.12 -2.76 -12.19
CA THR A 209 5.11 -2.71 -11.13
C THR A 209 4.69 -1.27 -10.96
N LEU A 210 3.62 -0.86 -11.62
CA LEU A 210 2.97 0.41 -11.30
C LEU A 210 2.48 0.31 -9.86
N ALA A 211 2.87 1.29 -9.05
CA ALA A 211 2.34 1.41 -7.70
C ALA A 211 0.81 1.51 -7.80
N CYS A 212 0.11 0.61 -7.13
CA CYS A 212 -1.36 0.61 -7.14
C CYS A 212 -1.87 1.95 -6.61
N SER A 213 -2.47 2.74 -7.47
CA SER A 213 -3.31 3.87 -7.12
C SER A 213 -4.76 3.40 -7.19
N GLY A 214 -5.31 2.98 -6.05
CA GLY A 214 -6.67 2.43 -5.99
C GLY A 214 -6.77 0.95 -6.38
N ASP A 215 -7.98 0.45 -6.58
CA ASP A 215 -8.29 -0.97 -6.80
C ASP A 215 -7.88 -1.53 -8.16
N VAL A 216 -7.27 -0.73 -9.02
CA VAL A 216 -6.87 -1.16 -10.37
C VAL A 216 -5.35 -1.16 -10.48
N CYS A 217 -4.77 -2.36 -10.54
CA CYS A 217 -3.39 -2.56 -11.00
C CYS A 217 -3.43 -2.69 -12.54
N GLU A 218 -3.22 -1.60 -13.27
CA GLU A 218 -2.96 -1.68 -14.70
C GLU A 218 -1.49 -2.07 -14.91
N ILE A 219 -1.27 -3.26 -15.44
CA ILE A 219 0.00 -3.64 -16.03
C ILE A 219 -0.05 -3.12 -17.45
N VAL A 220 0.71 -2.07 -17.73
CA VAL A 220 0.90 -1.60 -19.10
C VAL A 220 2.02 -2.43 -19.70
N ASP A 221 1.69 -3.35 -20.62
CA ASP A 221 2.67 -3.98 -21.49
C ASP A 221 3.17 -2.89 -22.44
N LEU A 222 4.37 -2.38 -22.20
CA LEU A 222 5.09 -1.58 -23.18
C LEU A 222 5.77 -2.55 -24.15
N THR A 223 5.14 -2.80 -25.28
CA THR A 223 5.77 -3.41 -26.47
C THR A 223 6.72 -2.42 -27.14
#